data_959c3d074c8c79f4b89e7a573260321a
#
_entry.id   959c3d074c8c79f4b89e7a573260321a
#
_cell.length_a   1.000
_cell.length_b   1.000
_cell.length_c   1.000
_cell.angle_alpha   90.00
_cell.angle_beta   90.00
_cell.angle_gamma   90.00
#
_symmetry.space_group_name_H-M   'P 1'
#
loop_
_entity.id
_entity.type
_entity.pdbx_description
1 polymer ?
#
loop_
_entity_poly.entity_id
_entity_poly.type
_entity_poly.pdbx_seq_one_letter_code
_entity_poly.pdbx_strand_id
1 'polypeptide(L)'
;MRFYTNVQMVGDHFLVRGYENGRHFATREKFYPTLYVPSKRETKYKTLEGESVESVEPGTVRDCRDFIKKYDGVENFKIYGNDRYIYQYISEMYPEEEIKFDTQKIKIATIDIEVASENGFPDVESAAEEVLLITIQDYSTKQIRTWGRGQFLNKQENVIYKGFRTEHELLTDFINWWMIEGNTPEVITGWNSELYDIPYLVRRIDRILGEKLMKRLSPWGLVTEREIYIVGRKNIAYDIGGVTQLDYLNLYKKFTYKAQESYRLDYIASVELGQKKLDHSEFDTFKDFYTKGWQKFVEYNIIDVELVDRMEDKMKLIELAITMAYDAKANYADVFSQVRMWDTIIYNYLKKRNIVIPPKERSDKDSKSVSYTHLTLPTTYTV
;
A
#
# COMPACT_ATOMS: atom_id res chain seq x y z
N MET A 1 -9.79 -22.91 1.49
CA MET A 1 -8.95 -21.87 0.90
C MET A 1 -8.66 -20.84 2.00
N ARG A 2 -7.38 -20.56 2.25
CA ARG A 2 -6.88 -19.54 3.20
C ARG A 2 -5.88 -18.67 2.47
N PHE A 3 -6.03 -17.33 2.59
CA PHE A 3 -5.09 -16.37 2.03
C PHE A 3 -5.05 -15.10 2.89
N TYR A 4 -3.89 -14.46 2.93
CA TYR A 4 -3.70 -13.18 3.63
C TYR A 4 -3.97 -12.01 2.69
N THR A 5 -4.37 -10.86 3.25
CA THR A 5 -4.47 -9.60 2.52
C THR A 5 -3.45 -8.58 3.02
N ASN A 6 -2.96 -8.75 4.24
CA ASN A 6 -1.90 -7.92 4.81
C ASN A 6 -1.20 -8.68 5.95
N VAL A 7 0.12 -8.60 5.99
CA VAL A 7 0.94 -9.10 7.09
C VAL A 7 1.87 -7.99 7.57
N GLN A 8 1.73 -7.59 8.81
CA GLN A 8 2.55 -6.55 9.42
C GLN A 8 3.19 -7.05 10.71
N MET A 9 4.45 -6.71 10.93
CA MET A 9 5.15 -7.07 12.17
C MET A 9 5.22 -5.87 13.11
N VAL A 10 4.82 -6.07 14.37
CA VAL A 10 4.90 -5.06 15.43
C VAL A 10 5.54 -5.68 16.67
N GLY A 11 6.77 -5.30 16.92
CA GLY A 11 7.59 -5.97 17.96
C GLY A 11 7.78 -7.45 17.63
N ASP A 12 7.30 -8.33 18.53
CA ASP A 12 7.36 -9.79 18.40
C ASP A 12 6.07 -10.41 17.85
N HIS A 13 5.12 -9.58 17.41
CA HIS A 13 3.83 -10.03 16.95
C HIS A 13 3.65 -9.76 15.46
N PHE A 14 2.95 -10.68 14.81
CA PHE A 14 2.49 -10.57 13.44
C PHE A 14 0.98 -10.26 13.45
N LEU A 15 0.62 -9.15 12.83
CA LEU A 15 -0.75 -8.73 12.62
C LEU A 15 -1.13 -9.15 11.21
N VAL A 16 -2.13 -10.00 11.10
CA VAL A 16 -2.51 -10.64 9.83
C VAL A 16 -3.97 -10.41 9.55
N ARG A 17 -4.28 -9.91 8.36
CA ARG A 17 -5.63 -9.88 7.80
C ARG A 17 -5.70 -10.84 6.63
N GLY A 18 -6.87 -11.41 6.41
CA GLY A 18 -7.08 -12.31 5.30
C GLY A 18 -8.44 -13.00 5.35
N TYR A 19 -8.54 -14.07 4.59
CA TYR A 19 -9.76 -14.87 4.49
C TYR A 19 -9.45 -16.36 4.68
N GLU A 20 -10.30 -17.04 5.44
CA GLU A 20 -10.28 -18.48 5.59
C GLU A 20 -11.68 -19.04 5.37
N ASN A 21 -11.81 -19.95 4.40
CA ASN A 21 -13.10 -20.55 4.01
C ASN A 21 -14.19 -19.49 3.73
N GLY A 22 -13.80 -18.39 3.10
CA GLY A 22 -14.69 -17.28 2.73
C GLY A 22 -15.04 -16.32 3.88
N ARG A 23 -14.51 -16.53 5.09
CA ARG A 23 -14.71 -15.65 6.24
C ARG A 23 -13.46 -14.78 6.45
N HIS A 24 -13.68 -13.48 6.63
CA HIS A 24 -12.61 -12.55 6.99
C HIS A 24 -12.04 -12.89 8.38
N PHE A 25 -10.74 -12.76 8.54
CA PHE A 25 -10.06 -12.80 9.83
C PHE A 25 -9.07 -11.64 9.99
N ALA A 26 -8.87 -11.24 11.25
CA ALA A 26 -7.80 -10.33 11.65
C ALA A 26 -7.22 -10.88 12.95
N THR A 27 -5.96 -11.33 12.89
CA THR A 27 -5.30 -12.01 14.02
C THR A 27 -4.06 -11.27 14.46
N ARG A 28 -3.67 -11.51 15.71
CA ARG A 28 -2.40 -11.09 16.28
C ARG A 28 -1.69 -12.34 16.81
N GLU A 29 -0.63 -12.74 16.14
CA GLU A 29 0.06 -14.01 16.35
C GLU A 29 1.50 -13.80 16.79
N LYS A 30 2.05 -14.73 17.56
CA LYS A 30 3.49 -14.84 17.79
C LYS A 30 4.07 -15.77 16.74
N PHE A 31 5.27 -15.46 16.31
CA PHE A 31 6.02 -16.28 15.39
C PHE A 31 7.46 -16.40 15.90
N TYR A 32 8.02 -17.57 15.79
CA TYR A 32 9.37 -17.92 16.25
C TYR A 32 10.23 -18.18 15.03
N PRO A 33 11.02 -17.18 14.56
CA PRO A 33 11.77 -17.33 13.33
C PRO A 33 12.87 -18.39 13.46
N THR A 34 13.13 -19.10 12.37
CA THR A 34 14.24 -20.05 12.24
C THR A 34 15.45 -19.34 11.66
N LEU A 35 16.58 -19.48 12.33
CA LEU A 35 17.91 -19.10 11.87
C LEU A 35 18.76 -20.34 11.64
N TYR A 36 19.96 -20.19 11.08
CA TYR A 36 20.85 -21.31 10.83
C TYR A 36 22.28 -20.95 11.21
N VAL A 37 23.01 -21.93 11.72
CA VAL A 37 24.40 -21.79 12.13
C VAL A 37 25.27 -22.88 11.46
N PRO A 38 26.57 -22.65 11.27
CA PRO A 38 27.49 -23.66 10.73
C PRO A 38 27.43 -24.98 11.51
N SER A 39 27.35 -26.11 10.80
CA SER A 39 27.34 -27.43 11.39
C SER A 39 28.57 -28.22 10.97
N LYS A 40 29.24 -28.88 11.94
CA LYS A 40 30.32 -29.82 11.66
C LYS A 40 29.81 -31.17 11.14
N ARG A 41 28.52 -31.42 11.27
CA ARG A 41 27.87 -32.64 10.78
C ARG A 41 27.20 -32.37 9.46
N GLU A 42 27.10 -33.41 8.65
CA GLU A 42 26.28 -33.31 7.44
C GLU A 42 24.81 -33.16 7.80
N THR A 43 24.16 -32.16 7.22
CA THR A 43 22.73 -31.88 7.43
C THR A 43 22.01 -31.73 6.07
N LYS A 44 20.69 -31.75 6.10
CA LYS A 44 19.89 -31.48 4.90
C LYS A 44 19.96 -30.04 4.42
N TYR A 45 20.33 -29.10 5.32
CA TYR A 45 20.42 -27.68 5.00
C TYR A 45 21.84 -27.32 4.57
N LYS A 46 21.96 -26.60 3.47
CA LYS A 46 23.23 -26.17 2.90
C LYS A 46 23.24 -24.68 2.65
N THR A 47 24.41 -24.06 2.72
CA THR A 47 24.60 -22.68 2.22
C THR A 47 24.65 -22.68 0.69
N LEU A 48 24.72 -21.49 0.09
CA LEU A 48 24.93 -21.37 -1.37
C LEU A 48 26.24 -22.01 -1.83
N GLU A 49 27.24 -22.04 -0.96
CA GLU A 49 28.57 -22.64 -1.19
C GLU A 49 28.58 -24.16 -0.93
N GLY A 50 27.47 -24.72 -0.45
CA GLY A 50 27.33 -26.16 -0.17
C GLY A 50 27.73 -26.58 1.24
N GLU A 51 28.08 -25.65 2.13
CA GLU A 51 28.45 -25.94 3.52
C GLU A 51 27.21 -26.38 4.33
N SER A 52 27.44 -27.30 5.28
CA SER A 52 26.36 -27.76 6.15
C SER A 52 26.02 -26.74 7.22
N VAL A 53 24.73 -26.48 7.38
CA VAL A 53 24.18 -25.63 8.45
C VAL A 53 23.07 -26.36 9.19
N GLU A 54 22.85 -26.04 10.44
CA GLU A 54 21.76 -26.58 11.26
C GLU A 54 20.83 -25.47 11.72
N SER A 55 19.52 -25.79 11.81
CA SER A 55 18.51 -24.83 12.23
C SER A 55 18.58 -24.57 13.73
N VAL A 56 18.40 -23.32 14.10
CA VAL A 56 18.24 -22.85 15.48
C VAL A 56 17.02 -21.94 15.59
N GLU A 57 16.32 -22.07 16.70
CA GLU A 57 15.17 -21.24 17.03
C GLU A 57 15.47 -20.48 18.33
N PRO A 58 16.10 -19.30 18.25
CA PRO A 58 16.46 -18.54 19.46
C PRO A 58 15.27 -18.09 20.30
N GLY A 59 14.10 -18.02 19.70
CA GLY A 59 12.86 -17.59 20.34
C GLY A 59 12.09 -16.59 19.51
N THR A 60 11.63 -15.50 20.12
CA THR A 60 10.86 -14.43 19.45
C THR A 60 11.71 -13.66 18.43
N VAL A 61 11.10 -12.78 17.68
CA VAL A 61 11.82 -11.86 16.74
C VAL A 61 12.92 -11.08 17.47
N ARG A 62 12.66 -10.64 18.71
CA ARG A 62 13.65 -9.96 19.54
C ARG A 62 14.81 -10.88 19.88
N ASP A 63 14.51 -12.09 20.34
CA ASP A 63 15.54 -13.09 20.68
C ASP A 63 16.41 -13.43 19.47
N CYS A 64 15.82 -13.54 18.29
CA CYS A 64 16.55 -13.75 17.03
C CYS A 64 17.48 -12.57 16.69
N ARG A 65 17.01 -11.32 16.87
CA ARG A 65 17.85 -10.13 16.65
C ARG A 65 19.00 -10.05 17.67
N ASP A 66 18.72 -10.35 18.93
CA ASP A 66 19.73 -10.37 19.98
C ASP A 66 20.74 -11.51 19.75
N PHE A 67 20.28 -12.67 19.26
CA PHE A 67 21.15 -13.78 18.86
C PHE A 67 22.08 -13.37 17.72
N ILE A 68 21.56 -12.76 16.64
CA ILE A 68 22.37 -12.26 15.53
C ILE A 68 23.41 -11.25 16.04
N LYS A 69 22.98 -10.27 16.86
CA LYS A 69 23.87 -9.26 17.42
C LYS A 69 24.96 -9.83 18.32
N LYS A 70 24.63 -10.86 19.13
CA LYS A 70 25.58 -11.52 20.06
C LYS A 70 26.73 -12.19 19.32
N TYR A 71 26.49 -12.76 18.16
CA TYR A 71 27.48 -13.49 17.36
C TYR A 71 28.00 -12.67 16.18
N ASP A 72 27.62 -11.41 16.06
CA ASP A 72 28.16 -10.50 15.04
C ASP A 72 29.67 -10.30 15.23
N GLY A 73 30.44 -10.49 14.17
CA GLY A 73 31.90 -10.41 14.19
C GLY A 73 32.63 -11.58 14.83
N VAL A 74 31.95 -12.65 15.27
CA VAL A 74 32.59 -13.85 15.73
C VAL A 74 33.20 -14.62 14.55
N GLU A 75 34.51 -14.78 14.57
CA GLU A 75 35.25 -15.47 13.50
C GLU A 75 34.73 -16.90 13.29
N ASN A 76 34.50 -17.26 12.03
CA ASN A 76 33.99 -18.58 11.59
C ASN A 76 32.60 -18.97 12.17
N PHE A 77 31.83 -18.01 12.68
CA PHE A 77 30.48 -18.25 13.16
C PHE A 77 29.48 -17.28 12.52
N LYS A 78 29.16 -17.56 11.27
CA LYS A 78 28.18 -16.76 10.50
C LYS A 78 26.77 -17.29 10.76
N ILE A 79 25.81 -16.37 11.01
CA ILE A 79 24.41 -16.74 11.17
C ILE A 79 23.71 -16.52 9.82
N TYR A 80 22.99 -17.53 9.35
CA TYR A 80 22.28 -17.53 8.08
C TYR A 80 20.77 -17.50 8.31
N GLY A 81 20.02 -17.15 7.27
CA GLY A 81 18.57 -17.15 7.26
C GLY A 81 17.99 -15.79 6.86
N ASN A 82 16.67 -15.72 6.71
CA ASN A 82 15.99 -14.50 6.31
C ASN A 82 15.69 -13.63 7.53
N ASP A 83 16.39 -12.52 7.68
CA ASP A 83 16.17 -11.53 8.75
C ASP A 83 14.94 -10.62 8.52
N ARG A 84 14.35 -10.71 7.36
CA ARG A 84 13.03 -10.10 7.06
C ARG A 84 11.94 -11.08 7.46
N TYR A 85 11.65 -11.15 8.74
CA TYR A 85 10.77 -12.15 9.34
C TYR A 85 9.33 -12.16 8.82
N ILE A 86 8.83 -11.07 8.22
CA ILE A 86 7.51 -11.05 7.55
C ILE A 86 7.48 -12.08 6.42
N TYR A 87 8.53 -12.17 5.60
CA TYR A 87 8.55 -13.11 4.47
C TYR A 87 8.82 -14.54 4.93
N GLN A 88 9.58 -14.72 6.01
CA GLN A 88 9.69 -16.02 6.64
C GLN A 88 8.33 -16.49 7.15
N TYR A 89 7.60 -15.63 7.87
CA TYR A 89 6.25 -15.89 8.35
C TYR A 89 5.32 -16.28 7.19
N ILE A 90 5.23 -15.46 6.14
CA ILE A 90 4.36 -15.75 4.99
C ILE A 90 4.73 -17.09 4.34
N SER A 91 6.03 -17.34 4.13
CA SER A 91 6.51 -18.58 3.53
C SER A 91 6.22 -19.83 4.37
N GLU A 92 6.14 -19.71 5.69
CA GLU A 92 5.86 -20.83 6.60
C GLU A 92 4.38 -21.05 6.84
N MET A 93 3.61 -19.97 6.97
CA MET A 93 2.17 -20.04 7.21
C MET A 93 1.37 -20.35 5.94
N TYR A 94 1.95 -20.11 4.77
CA TYR A 94 1.37 -20.38 3.46
C TYR A 94 2.36 -21.21 2.63
N PRO A 95 2.53 -22.52 2.99
CA PRO A 95 3.57 -23.37 2.40
C PRO A 95 3.24 -23.81 0.98
N GLU A 96 1.98 -23.71 0.56
CA GLU A 96 1.53 -24.14 -0.76
C GLU A 96 2.37 -23.46 -1.85
N GLU A 97 2.57 -24.13 -2.97
CA GLU A 97 3.31 -23.58 -4.10
C GLU A 97 2.61 -22.36 -4.68
N GLU A 98 1.31 -22.44 -4.82
CA GLU A 98 0.43 -21.38 -5.28
C GLU A 98 -0.59 -21.06 -4.17
N ILE A 99 -0.61 -19.80 -3.73
CA ILE A 99 -1.62 -19.31 -2.80
C ILE A 99 -2.90 -19.02 -3.60
N LYS A 100 -3.90 -19.91 -3.45
CA LYS A 100 -5.21 -19.67 -4.05
C LYS A 100 -5.95 -18.56 -3.31
N PHE A 101 -6.45 -17.60 -4.05
CA PHE A 101 -7.18 -16.44 -3.51
C PHE A 101 -8.43 -16.16 -4.34
N ASP A 102 -9.31 -15.33 -3.80
CA ASP A 102 -10.53 -14.87 -4.45
C ASP A 102 -10.56 -13.33 -4.40
N THR A 103 -10.30 -12.70 -5.55
CA THR A 103 -10.27 -11.24 -5.68
C THR A 103 -11.60 -10.60 -5.30
N GLN A 104 -12.72 -11.29 -5.50
CA GLN A 104 -14.04 -10.77 -5.15
C GLN A 104 -14.26 -10.67 -3.64
N LYS A 105 -13.48 -11.38 -2.83
CA LYS A 105 -13.51 -11.28 -1.37
C LYS A 105 -12.66 -10.13 -0.86
N ILE A 106 -11.61 -9.77 -1.58
CA ILE A 106 -10.72 -8.69 -1.19
C ILE A 106 -11.46 -7.37 -1.39
N LYS A 107 -11.69 -6.65 -0.29
CA LYS A 107 -12.34 -5.35 -0.35
C LYS A 107 -11.37 -4.30 -0.87
N ILE A 108 -11.57 -3.90 -2.11
CA ILE A 108 -10.82 -2.84 -2.79
C ILE A 108 -11.69 -1.60 -2.82
N ALA A 109 -11.17 -0.46 -2.39
CA ALA A 109 -11.85 0.81 -2.39
C ALA A 109 -11.03 1.88 -3.12
N THR A 110 -11.67 2.58 -4.04
CA THR A 110 -11.12 3.79 -4.65
C THR A 110 -11.55 4.99 -3.83
N ILE A 111 -10.60 5.88 -3.49
CA ILE A 111 -10.84 7.11 -2.75
C ILE A 111 -10.42 8.32 -3.56
N ASP A 112 -11.16 9.41 -3.41
CA ASP A 112 -10.79 10.74 -3.87
C ASP A 112 -11.37 11.79 -2.91
N ILE A 113 -10.62 12.86 -2.63
CA ILE A 113 -11.06 13.95 -1.77
C ILE A 113 -10.98 15.29 -2.50
N GLU A 114 -11.90 16.19 -2.13
CA GLU A 114 -11.83 17.58 -2.55
C GLU A 114 -11.67 18.50 -1.35
N VAL A 115 -10.75 19.43 -1.48
CA VAL A 115 -10.31 20.33 -0.41
C VAL A 115 -10.56 21.77 -0.82
N ALA A 116 -10.95 22.63 0.11
CA ALA A 116 -11.06 24.06 -0.13
C ALA A 116 -9.70 24.65 -0.60
N SER A 117 -9.75 25.60 -1.49
CA SER A 117 -8.57 26.25 -2.07
C SER A 117 -8.72 27.77 -1.93
N GLU A 118 -8.45 28.26 -0.71
CA GLU A 118 -8.54 29.70 -0.42
C GLU A 118 -7.28 30.46 -0.86
N ASN A 119 -6.11 29.83 -0.72
CA ASN A 119 -4.81 30.46 -0.92
C ASN A 119 -3.92 29.72 -1.96
N GLY A 120 -4.51 29.09 -2.95
CA GLY A 120 -3.82 28.27 -3.94
C GLY A 120 -3.98 26.76 -3.69
N PHE A 121 -3.08 25.94 -4.24
CA PHE A 121 -3.15 24.49 -4.07
C PHE A 121 -2.93 24.09 -2.60
N PRO A 122 -3.84 23.33 -1.99
CA PRO A 122 -3.75 22.97 -0.58
C PRO A 122 -2.49 22.15 -0.26
N ASP A 123 -1.76 22.61 0.76
CA ASP A 123 -0.54 21.95 1.20
C ASP A 123 -0.82 20.78 2.13
N VAL A 124 -0.26 19.62 1.78
CA VAL A 124 -0.43 18.38 2.54
C VAL A 124 0.22 18.45 3.93
N GLU A 125 1.34 19.15 4.05
CA GLU A 125 2.09 19.20 5.31
C GLU A 125 1.33 19.97 6.40
N SER A 126 0.74 21.08 6.05
CA SER A 126 -0.09 21.87 6.96
C SER A 126 -1.52 21.34 7.09
N ALA A 127 -2.08 20.76 6.03
CA ALA A 127 -3.49 20.36 5.89
C ALA A 127 -4.42 21.43 6.48
N ALA A 128 -4.20 22.70 6.08
CA ALA A 128 -4.83 23.85 6.69
C ALA A 128 -6.29 24.05 6.22
N GLU A 129 -6.55 23.74 4.97
CA GLU A 129 -7.84 23.97 4.32
C GLU A 129 -8.84 22.85 4.62
N GLU A 130 -10.13 23.18 4.57
CA GLU A 130 -11.23 22.28 4.90
C GLU A 130 -11.43 21.20 3.84
N VAL A 131 -11.64 19.94 4.27
CA VAL A 131 -12.10 18.88 3.40
C VAL A 131 -13.58 19.10 3.08
N LEU A 132 -13.88 19.27 1.79
CA LEU A 132 -15.22 19.55 1.27
C LEU A 132 -15.96 18.30 0.86
N LEU A 133 -15.25 17.34 0.26
CA LEU A 133 -15.81 16.05 -0.19
C LEU A 133 -14.85 14.92 0.16
N ILE A 134 -15.43 13.77 0.51
CA ILE A 134 -14.74 12.47 0.53
C ILE A 134 -15.62 11.53 -0.26
N THR A 135 -15.08 10.91 -1.31
CA THR A 135 -15.80 9.89 -2.08
C THR A 135 -15.05 8.59 -2.05
N ILE A 136 -15.76 7.50 -1.77
CA ILE A 136 -15.24 6.13 -1.81
C ILE A 136 -16.13 5.30 -2.71
N GLN A 137 -15.53 4.56 -3.63
CA GLN A 137 -16.18 3.53 -4.42
C GLN A 137 -15.69 2.15 -4.04
N ASP A 138 -16.59 1.24 -3.73
CA ASP A 138 -16.30 -0.18 -3.54
C ASP A 138 -16.20 -0.87 -4.91
N TYR A 139 -15.06 -1.50 -5.19
CA TYR A 139 -14.79 -2.10 -6.49
C TYR A 139 -15.73 -3.27 -6.83
N SER A 140 -16.08 -4.09 -5.84
CA SER A 140 -16.88 -5.30 -6.06
C SER A 140 -18.37 -5.00 -6.28
N THR A 141 -18.92 -4.07 -5.49
CA THR A 141 -20.34 -3.70 -5.54
C THR A 141 -20.63 -2.52 -6.45
N LYS A 142 -19.59 -1.78 -6.85
CA LYS A 142 -19.67 -0.51 -7.58
C LYS A 142 -20.48 0.57 -6.84
N GLN A 143 -20.73 0.37 -5.55
CA GLN A 143 -21.41 1.36 -4.72
C GLN A 143 -20.45 2.50 -4.40
N ILE A 144 -20.93 3.72 -4.60
CA ILE A 144 -20.23 4.97 -4.30
C ILE A 144 -20.85 5.58 -3.05
N ARG A 145 -20.02 6.01 -2.13
CA ARG A 145 -20.44 6.78 -0.96
C ARG A 145 -19.66 8.09 -0.90
N THR A 146 -20.41 9.19 -0.82
CA THR A 146 -19.87 10.54 -0.78
C THR A 146 -20.33 11.26 0.47
N TRP A 147 -19.40 11.83 1.21
CA TRP A 147 -19.62 12.78 2.29
C TRP A 147 -19.29 14.18 1.79
N GLY A 148 -20.20 15.13 1.97
CA GLY A 148 -20.03 16.49 1.44
C GLY A 148 -20.49 17.59 2.37
N ARG A 149 -19.93 18.79 2.19
CA ARG A 149 -20.24 20.00 2.96
C ARG A 149 -21.51 20.74 2.53
N GLY A 150 -22.24 20.25 1.54
CA GLY A 150 -23.45 20.89 1.00
C GLY A 150 -24.55 19.91 0.67
N GLN A 151 -25.58 20.41 0.01
CA GLN A 151 -26.69 19.61 -0.46
C GLN A 151 -26.42 19.12 -1.89
N PHE A 152 -26.80 17.90 -2.18
CA PHE A 152 -26.64 17.29 -3.51
C PHE A 152 -27.92 16.56 -3.91
N LEU A 153 -28.39 16.82 -5.12
CA LEU A 153 -29.50 16.09 -5.69
C LEU A 153 -28.96 14.83 -6.38
N ASN A 154 -28.97 13.73 -5.65
CA ASN A 154 -28.53 12.45 -6.19
C ASN A 154 -29.54 11.91 -7.22
N LYS A 155 -29.02 11.55 -8.40
CA LYS A 155 -29.79 10.94 -9.50
C LYS A 155 -29.33 9.52 -9.83
N GLN A 156 -28.30 9.00 -9.13
CA GLN A 156 -27.68 7.70 -9.42
C GLN A 156 -28.05 6.72 -8.29
N GLU A 157 -28.53 5.54 -8.65
CA GLU A 157 -28.96 4.52 -7.69
C GLU A 157 -27.80 3.92 -6.87
N ASN A 158 -26.61 3.83 -7.48
CA ASN A 158 -25.41 3.30 -6.83
C ASN A 158 -24.67 4.32 -5.98
N VAL A 159 -25.12 5.58 -5.91
CA VAL A 159 -24.51 6.64 -5.11
C VAL A 159 -25.29 6.86 -3.82
N ILE A 160 -24.60 6.88 -2.70
CA ILE A 160 -25.13 7.27 -1.39
C ILE A 160 -24.43 8.57 -0.99
N TYR A 161 -25.18 9.66 -0.98
CA TYR A 161 -24.68 10.96 -0.58
C TYR A 161 -25.15 11.34 0.84
N LYS A 162 -24.24 11.88 1.64
CA LYS A 162 -24.55 12.49 2.94
C LYS A 162 -24.01 13.93 2.98
N GLY A 163 -24.89 14.89 3.21
CA GLY A 163 -24.52 16.30 3.38
C GLY A 163 -24.39 16.69 4.85
N PHE A 164 -23.37 17.50 5.17
CA PHE A 164 -23.04 17.95 6.53
C PHE A 164 -22.89 19.47 6.59
N ARG A 165 -23.18 20.06 7.76
CA ARG A 165 -23.03 21.50 7.99
C ARG A 165 -21.59 21.88 8.35
N THR A 166 -20.88 21.01 9.04
CA THR A 166 -19.51 21.24 9.47
C THR A 166 -18.59 20.11 9.03
N GLU A 167 -17.31 20.42 8.80
CA GLU A 167 -16.30 19.43 8.50
C GLU A 167 -16.14 18.43 9.64
N HIS A 168 -16.25 18.89 10.89
CA HIS A 168 -16.19 18.01 12.04
C HIS A 168 -17.24 16.91 11.99
N GLU A 169 -18.49 17.23 11.61
CA GLU A 169 -19.56 16.25 11.44
C GLU A 169 -19.26 15.29 10.28
N LEU A 170 -18.77 15.82 9.15
CA LEU A 170 -18.39 15.04 7.98
C LEU A 170 -17.30 14.02 8.31
N LEU A 171 -16.20 14.46 8.89
CA LEU A 171 -15.07 13.60 9.25
C LEU A 171 -15.46 12.58 10.33
N THR A 172 -16.32 12.98 11.28
CA THR A 172 -16.81 12.08 12.33
C THR A 172 -17.68 10.96 11.74
N ASP A 173 -18.62 11.29 10.85
CA ASP A 173 -19.47 10.27 10.17
C ASP A 173 -18.64 9.37 9.27
N PHE A 174 -17.65 9.93 8.57
CA PHE A 174 -16.71 9.17 7.75
C PHE A 174 -15.95 8.14 8.59
N ILE A 175 -15.31 8.54 9.70
CA ILE A 175 -14.56 7.63 10.58
C ILE A 175 -15.50 6.59 11.21
N ASN A 176 -16.68 6.97 11.64
CA ASN A 176 -17.65 6.03 12.19
C ASN A 176 -18.07 4.97 11.17
N TRP A 177 -18.32 5.37 9.94
CA TRP A 177 -18.62 4.43 8.86
C TRP A 177 -17.41 3.53 8.52
N TRP A 178 -16.20 4.10 8.46
CA TRP A 178 -14.98 3.36 8.16
C TRP A 178 -14.72 2.25 9.19
N MET A 179 -15.01 2.51 10.47
CA MET A 179 -14.79 1.56 11.56
C MET A 179 -15.81 0.41 11.62
N ILE A 180 -16.92 0.48 10.92
CA ILE A 180 -17.90 -0.61 10.87
C ILE A 180 -17.21 -1.84 10.27
N GLU A 181 -17.41 -3.00 10.92
CA GLU A 181 -16.87 -4.27 10.42
C GLU A 181 -17.26 -4.50 8.96
N GLY A 182 -16.29 -4.82 8.13
CA GLY A 182 -16.46 -5.00 6.70
C GLY A 182 -16.42 -3.70 5.88
N ASN A 183 -16.34 -2.50 6.47
CA ASN A 183 -16.18 -1.26 5.70
C ASN A 183 -14.71 -0.88 5.47
N THR A 184 -13.82 -1.12 6.45
CA THR A 184 -12.39 -0.87 6.28
C THR A 184 -11.84 -1.76 5.15
N PRO A 185 -11.33 -1.18 4.04
CA PRO A 185 -10.84 -1.97 2.91
C PRO A 185 -9.55 -2.73 3.25
N GLU A 186 -9.26 -3.78 2.50
CA GLU A 186 -7.95 -4.42 2.47
C GLU A 186 -6.99 -3.66 1.55
N VAL A 187 -7.53 -3.13 0.46
CA VAL A 187 -6.77 -2.32 -0.50
C VAL A 187 -7.49 -0.99 -0.70
N ILE A 188 -6.75 0.10 -0.55
CA ILE A 188 -7.19 1.43 -0.94
C ILE A 188 -6.36 1.90 -2.13
N THR A 189 -7.03 2.47 -3.12
CA THR A 189 -6.44 3.03 -4.32
C THR A 189 -7.04 4.41 -4.61
N GLY A 190 -6.46 5.10 -5.56
CA GLY A 190 -6.89 6.40 -6.06
C GLY A 190 -5.84 6.95 -7.01
N TRP A 191 -6.07 8.09 -7.61
CA TRP A 191 -5.12 8.70 -8.54
C TRP A 191 -4.19 9.67 -7.81
N ASN A 192 -2.95 9.29 -7.57
CA ASN A 192 -1.97 10.01 -6.74
C ASN A 192 -2.36 10.09 -5.25
N SER A 193 -3.19 9.16 -4.81
CA SER A 193 -3.76 9.15 -3.46
C SER A 193 -2.71 8.93 -2.35
N GLU A 194 -1.59 8.26 -2.66
CA GLU A 194 -0.49 8.03 -1.72
C GLU A 194 0.19 9.35 -1.30
N LEU A 195 0.24 10.34 -2.21
CA LEU A 195 0.95 11.60 -1.97
C LEU A 195 0.02 12.78 -1.68
N TYR A 196 -1.28 12.64 -1.90
CA TYR A 196 -2.24 13.72 -1.67
C TYR A 196 -3.43 13.32 -0.80
N ASP A 197 -4.34 12.50 -1.29
CA ASP A 197 -5.62 12.22 -0.61
C ASP A 197 -5.42 11.61 0.78
N ILE A 198 -4.63 10.54 0.86
CA ILE A 198 -4.41 9.82 2.12
C ILE A 198 -3.65 10.67 3.14
N PRO A 199 -2.50 11.29 2.82
CA PRO A 199 -1.79 12.10 3.79
C PRO A 199 -2.58 13.35 4.19
N TYR A 200 -3.30 13.99 3.26
CA TYR A 200 -4.15 15.12 3.60
C TYR A 200 -5.26 14.72 4.56
N LEU A 201 -5.99 13.65 4.25
CA LEU A 201 -7.08 13.15 5.07
C LEU A 201 -6.60 12.72 6.47
N VAL A 202 -5.49 12.00 6.57
CA VAL A 202 -4.89 11.59 7.85
C VAL A 202 -4.60 12.81 8.72
N ARG A 203 -3.87 13.79 8.17
CA ARG A 203 -3.51 15.02 8.89
C ARG A 203 -4.72 15.87 9.26
N ARG A 204 -5.69 15.94 8.35
CA ARG A 204 -6.89 16.72 8.61
C ARG A 204 -7.76 16.09 9.70
N ILE A 205 -7.92 14.78 9.70
CA ILE A 205 -8.61 14.06 10.77
C ILE A 205 -7.88 14.25 12.10
N ASP A 206 -6.56 14.12 12.12
CA ASP A 206 -5.77 14.36 13.34
C ASP A 206 -5.98 15.78 13.87
N ARG A 207 -5.92 16.78 13.00
CA ARG A 207 -6.09 18.19 13.35
C ARG A 207 -7.49 18.53 13.90
N ILE A 208 -8.55 17.95 13.32
CA ILE A 208 -9.94 18.29 13.64
C ILE A 208 -10.53 17.37 14.72
N LEU A 209 -10.23 16.08 14.67
CA LEU A 209 -10.81 15.06 15.57
C LEU A 209 -9.80 14.51 16.57
N GLY A 210 -8.51 14.77 16.38
CA GLY A 210 -7.41 14.30 17.23
C GLY A 210 -6.91 12.90 16.88
N GLU A 211 -5.68 12.64 17.35
CA GLU A 211 -4.89 11.42 17.07
C GLU A 211 -5.65 10.12 17.33
N LYS A 212 -6.46 10.10 18.40
CA LYS A 212 -7.22 8.90 18.79
C LYS A 212 -8.21 8.47 17.71
N LEU A 213 -8.88 9.41 17.06
CA LEU A 213 -9.82 9.11 15.97
C LEU A 213 -9.08 8.90 14.67
N MET A 214 -8.01 9.63 14.39
CA MET A 214 -7.16 9.42 13.23
C MET A 214 -6.60 7.98 13.19
N LYS A 215 -6.12 7.46 14.30
CA LYS A 215 -5.65 6.07 14.42
C LYS A 215 -6.71 5.01 14.10
N ARG A 216 -8.00 5.38 14.12
CA ARG A 216 -9.10 4.48 13.72
C ARG A 216 -9.19 4.21 12.21
N LEU A 217 -8.41 4.91 11.39
CA LEU A 217 -8.21 4.52 9.99
C LEU A 217 -7.57 3.14 9.86
N SER A 218 -6.73 2.76 10.83
CA SER A 218 -6.16 1.41 10.92
C SER A 218 -7.02 0.50 11.81
N PRO A 219 -7.35 -0.73 11.39
CA PRO A 219 -8.02 -1.70 12.23
C PRO A 219 -7.19 -2.09 13.47
N TRP A 220 -5.90 -1.78 13.45
CA TRP A 220 -4.96 -2.05 14.55
C TRP A 220 -4.52 -0.79 15.29
N GLY A 221 -5.01 0.39 14.90
CA GLY A 221 -4.61 1.66 15.47
C GLY A 221 -3.19 2.09 15.10
N LEU A 222 -2.68 1.58 13.99
CA LEU A 222 -1.31 1.82 13.50
C LEU A 222 -1.35 2.70 12.26
N VAL A 223 -1.11 3.98 12.45
CA VAL A 223 -0.94 4.95 11.36
C VAL A 223 0.42 5.59 11.55
N THR A 224 1.30 5.41 10.58
CA THR A 224 2.71 5.83 10.67
C THR A 224 3.06 6.71 9.49
N GLU A 225 3.61 7.89 9.80
CA GLU A 225 4.16 8.80 8.79
C GLU A 225 5.46 8.25 8.22
N ARG A 226 5.67 8.40 6.93
CA ARG A 226 6.94 8.13 6.26
C ARG A 226 7.29 9.21 5.24
N GLU A 227 8.57 9.47 5.10
CA GLU A 227 9.09 10.41 4.12
C GLU A 227 9.40 9.67 2.81
N ILE A 228 8.98 10.26 1.70
CA ILE A 228 9.30 9.79 0.35
C ILE A 228 10.05 10.90 -0.37
N TYR A 229 11.18 10.57 -0.98
CA TYR A 229 11.94 11.52 -1.79
C TYR A 229 11.69 11.27 -3.28
N ILE A 230 11.08 12.22 -3.97
CA ILE A 230 10.80 12.17 -5.40
C ILE A 230 11.56 13.33 -6.07
N VAL A 231 12.49 12.99 -6.96
CA VAL A 231 13.35 13.98 -7.66
C VAL A 231 13.97 14.99 -6.66
N GLY A 232 14.46 14.47 -5.52
CA GLY A 232 15.10 15.29 -4.47
C GLY A 232 14.15 16.12 -3.60
N ARG A 233 12.85 16.08 -3.85
CA ARG A 233 11.84 16.75 -3.01
C ARG A 233 11.28 15.77 -1.99
N LYS A 234 11.23 16.24 -0.74
CA LYS A 234 10.58 15.52 0.36
C LYS A 234 9.07 15.58 0.18
N ASN A 235 8.42 14.43 0.26
CA ASN A 235 6.97 14.27 0.32
C ASN A 235 6.62 13.43 1.55
N ILE A 236 5.42 13.61 2.05
CA ILE A 236 4.90 12.88 3.20
C ILE A 236 3.88 11.86 2.70
N ALA A 237 3.99 10.64 3.18
CA ALA A 237 2.98 9.59 3.01
C ALA A 237 2.69 8.93 4.35
N TYR A 238 1.63 8.15 4.43
CA TYR A 238 1.24 7.43 5.64
C TYR A 238 1.04 5.96 5.36
N ASP A 239 1.56 5.11 6.22
CA ASP A 239 1.24 3.69 6.24
C ASP A 239 0.09 3.45 7.22
N ILE A 240 -1.03 2.94 6.73
CA ILE A 240 -2.20 2.58 7.52
C ILE A 240 -2.15 1.07 7.77
N GLY A 241 -1.77 0.66 8.99
CA GLY A 241 -1.61 -0.75 9.32
C GLY A 241 -2.88 -1.56 9.02
N GLY A 242 -2.75 -2.63 8.24
CA GLY A 242 -3.87 -3.48 7.82
C GLY A 242 -4.62 -3.02 6.59
N VAL A 243 -4.29 -1.85 6.02
CA VAL A 243 -4.85 -1.32 4.77
C VAL A 243 -3.70 -1.11 3.79
N THR A 244 -3.68 -1.88 2.72
CA THR A 244 -2.63 -1.75 1.70
C THR A 244 -2.98 -0.63 0.74
N GLN A 245 -2.07 0.31 0.54
CA GLN A 245 -2.21 1.36 -0.45
C GLN A 245 -1.59 0.90 -1.78
N LEU A 246 -2.42 0.82 -2.81
CA LEU A 246 -2.01 0.57 -4.19
C LEU A 246 -2.42 1.77 -5.04
N ASP A 247 -1.64 2.84 -4.99
CA ASP A 247 -1.89 4.04 -5.77
C ASP A 247 -1.95 3.73 -7.27
N TYR A 248 -3.08 4.05 -7.90
CA TYR A 248 -3.33 3.65 -9.29
C TYR A 248 -2.39 4.34 -10.29
N LEU A 249 -1.99 5.58 -10.03
CA LEU A 249 -1.00 6.27 -10.84
C LEU A 249 0.36 5.55 -10.79
N ASN A 250 0.75 5.07 -9.59
CA ASN A 250 2.00 4.33 -9.43
C ASN A 250 1.93 2.95 -10.11
N LEU A 251 0.79 2.25 -10.03
CA LEU A 251 0.55 1.02 -10.76
C LEU A 251 0.61 1.26 -12.28
N TYR A 252 -0.08 2.30 -12.75
CA TYR A 252 -0.08 2.67 -14.16
C TYR A 252 1.34 2.92 -14.68
N LYS A 253 2.12 3.77 -13.99
CA LYS A 253 3.50 4.06 -14.38
C LYS A 253 4.41 2.83 -14.35
N LYS A 254 4.16 1.90 -13.43
CA LYS A 254 4.99 0.71 -13.27
C LYS A 254 4.71 -0.36 -14.33
N PHE A 255 3.45 -0.59 -14.66
CA PHE A 255 3.02 -1.72 -15.48
C PHE A 255 2.64 -1.34 -16.92
N THR A 256 2.68 -0.04 -17.27
CA THR A 256 2.54 0.39 -18.66
C THR A 256 3.89 0.79 -19.23
N TYR A 257 4.22 0.24 -20.41
CA TYR A 257 5.55 0.45 -21.02
C TYR A 257 5.64 1.74 -21.84
N LYS A 258 4.51 2.34 -22.19
CA LYS A 258 4.47 3.54 -23.02
C LYS A 258 4.46 4.78 -22.12
N ALA A 259 5.50 5.62 -22.26
CA ALA A 259 5.50 6.93 -21.62
C ALA A 259 4.36 7.81 -22.19
N GLN A 260 3.69 8.54 -21.28
CA GLN A 260 2.59 9.43 -21.61
C GLN A 260 3.06 10.88 -21.58
N GLU A 261 2.43 11.75 -22.40
CA GLU A 261 2.70 13.19 -22.40
C GLU A 261 2.30 13.86 -21.08
N SER A 262 1.24 13.35 -20.45
CA SER A 262 0.74 13.78 -19.15
C SER A 262 0.25 12.59 -18.34
N TYR A 263 0.47 12.66 -17.01
CA TYR A 263 -0.03 11.67 -16.07
C TYR A 263 -1.20 12.22 -15.22
N ARG A 264 -1.88 13.24 -15.70
CA ARG A 264 -3.13 13.73 -15.10
C ARG A 264 -4.24 12.73 -15.36
N LEU A 265 -5.15 12.58 -14.41
CA LEU A 265 -6.27 11.61 -14.51
C LEU A 265 -7.09 11.81 -15.77
N ASP A 266 -7.43 13.07 -16.11
CA ASP A 266 -8.20 13.44 -17.31
C ASP A 266 -7.52 12.98 -18.62
N TYR A 267 -6.20 13.17 -18.70
CA TYR A 267 -5.42 12.75 -19.86
C TYR A 267 -5.38 11.23 -19.99
N ILE A 268 -5.03 10.55 -18.90
CA ILE A 268 -4.90 9.08 -18.91
C ILE A 268 -6.26 8.41 -19.16
N ALA A 269 -7.33 8.92 -18.54
CA ALA A 269 -8.68 8.43 -18.80
C ALA A 269 -9.10 8.63 -20.27
N SER A 270 -8.70 9.75 -20.89
CA SER A 270 -8.92 9.96 -22.32
C SER A 270 -8.15 8.96 -23.19
N VAL A 271 -6.88 8.69 -22.86
CA VAL A 271 -6.05 7.72 -23.58
C VAL A 271 -6.57 6.29 -23.43
N GLU A 272 -6.90 5.90 -22.20
CA GLU A 272 -7.23 4.51 -21.89
C GLU A 272 -8.72 4.20 -22.14
N LEU A 273 -9.62 5.10 -21.79
CA LEU A 273 -11.08 4.86 -21.85
C LEU A 273 -11.76 5.60 -23.00
N GLY A 274 -11.07 6.56 -23.64
CA GLY A 274 -11.72 7.48 -24.59
C GLY A 274 -12.67 8.47 -23.91
N GLN A 275 -12.59 8.61 -22.58
CA GLN A 275 -13.49 9.44 -21.79
C GLN A 275 -12.73 10.64 -21.23
N LYS A 276 -13.40 11.77 -21.13
CA LYS A 276 -12.84 12.98 -20.52
C LYS A 276 -13.50 13.22 -19.16
N LYS A 277 -12.75 13.85 -18.24
CA LYS A 277 -13.31 14.42 -17.02
C LYS A 277 -14.45 15.40 -17.33
N LEU A 278 -15.27 15.64 -16.32
CA LEU A 278 -16.28 16.69 -16.39
C LEU A 278 -15.59 18.04 -16.57
N ASP A 279 -15.96 18.77 -17.61
CA ASP A 279 -15.44 20.13 -17.84
C ASP A 279 -16.04 21.11 -16.83
N HIS A 280 -15.21 21.91 -16.19
CA HIS A 280 -15.60 22.96 -15.24
C HIS A 280 -15.07 24.33 -15.65
N SER A 281 -14.72 24.52 -16.92
CA SER A 281 -14.16 25.76 -17.46
C SER A 281 -15.08 26.98 -17.40
N GLU A 282 -16.37 26.77 -17.09
CA GLU A 282 -17.31 27.85 -16.84
C GLU A 282 -17.10 28.59 -15.53
N PHE A 283 -16.25 28.08 -14.62
CA PHE A 283 -15.93 28.72 -13.36
C PHE A 283 -14.55 29.39 -13.45
N ASP A 284 -14.44 30.65 -13.05
CA ASP A 284 -13.20 31.43 -13.13
C ASP A 284 -12.11 30.91 -12.17
N THR A 285 -12.52 30.37 -11.01
CA THR A 285 -11.61 29.84 -10.00
C THR A 285 -12.13 28.51 -9.45
N PHE A 286 -11.24 27.72 -8.87
CA PHE A 286 -11.64 26.48 -8.16
C PHE A 286 -12.58 26.81 -6.97
N LYS A 287 -12.37 27.96 -6.32
CA LYS A 287 -13.26 28.47 -5.28
C LYS A 287 -14.67 28.74 -5.81
N ASP A 288 -14.79 29.36 -6.98
CA ASP A 288 -16.09 29.57 -7.63
C ASP A 288 -16.76 28.23 -7.95
N PHE A 289 -16.00 27.23 -8.38
CA PHE A 289 -16.52 25.91 -8.70
C PHE A 289 -17.21 25.28 -7.48
N TYR A 290 -16.57 25.20 -6.32
CA TYR A 290 -17.23 24.58 -5.16
C TYR A 290 -18.24 25.50 -4.44
N THR A 291 -18.15 26.84 -4.59
CA THR A 291 -19.11 27.75 -3.95
C THR A 291 -20.37 28.01 -4.78
N LYS A 292 -20.24 28.09 -6.09
CA LYS A 292 -21.34 28.40 -7.01
C LYS A 292 -21.89 27.19 -7.75
N GLY A 293 -21.04 26.17 -7.96
CA GLY A 293 -21.34 24.96 -8.74
C GLY A 293 -21.36 23.67 -7.93
N TRP A 294 -21.81 23.69 -6.67
CA TRP A 294 -21.73 22.55 -5.75
C TRP A 294 -22.26 21.23 -6.31
N GLN A 295 -23.39 21.25 -7.01
CA GLN A 295 -23.95 20.06 -7.64
C GLN A 295 -22.94 19.42 -8.59
N LYS A 296 -22.37 20.21 -9.49
CA LYS A 296 -21.39 19.76 -10.48
C LYS A 296 -20.04 19.39 -9.83
N PHE A 297 -19.68 20.06 -8.72
CA PHE A 297 -18.50 19.76 -7.95
C PHE A 297 -18.54 18.36 -7.30
N VAL A 298 -19.72 17.96 -6.79
CA VAL A 298 -19.93 16.59 -6.26
C VAL A 298 -19.91 15.57 -7.41
N GLU A 299 -20.57 15.86 -8.54
CA GLU A 299 -20.54 15.00 -9.72
C GLU A 299 -19.12 14.81 -10.26
N TYR A 300 -18.28 15.87 -10.22
CA TYR A 300 -16.88 15.82 -10.62
C TYR A 300 -16.08 14.84 -9.74
N ASN A 301 -16.17 14.93 -8.42
CA ASN A 301 -15.48 14.04 -7.49
C ASN A 301 -15.95 12.57 -7.63
N ILE A 302 -17.26 12.35 -7.88
CA ILE A 302 -17.81 11.02 -8.16
C ILE A 302 -17.20 10.44 -9.45
N ILE A 303 -17.09 11.24 -10.50
CA ILE A 303 -16.51 10.80 -11.78
C ILE A 303 -15.03 10.42 -11.60
N ASP A 304 -14.27 11.11 -10.74
CA ASP A 304 -12.87 10.82 -10.54
C ASP A 304 -12.65 9.41 -9.96
N VAL A 305 -13.44 8.96 -9.00
CA VAL A 305 -13.38 7.58 -8.50
C VAL A 305 -13.88 6.58 -9.54
N GLU A 306 -14.93 6.91 -10.31
CA GLU A 306 -15.43 6.05 -11.38
C GLU A 306 -14.41 5.85 -12.51
N LEU A 307 -13.64 6.87 -12.87
CA LEU A 307 -12.61 6.76 -13.91
C LEU A 307 -11.50 5.77 -13.50
N VAL A 308 -11.04 5.82 -12.24
CA VAL A 308 -10.06 4.88 -11.71
C VAL A 308 -10.63 3.46 -11.70
N ASP A 309 -11.87 3.29 -11.26
CA ASP A 309 -12.56 2.01 -11.25
C ASP A 309 -12.70 1.39 -12.66
N ARG A 310 -13.09 2.20 -13.66
CA ARG A 310 -13.20 1.77 -15.06
C ARG A 310 -11.83 1.44 -15.68
N MET A 311 -10.79 2.17 -15.28
CA MET A 311 -9.42 1.82 -15.69
C MET A 311 -9.02 0.46 -15.12
N GLU A 312 -9.35 0.16 -13.84
CA GLU A 312 -9.09 -1.16 -13.27
C GLU A 312 -9.92 -2.25 -13.96
N ASP A 313 -11.18 -2.00 -14.31
CA ASP A 313 -11.99 -2.95 -15.06
C ASP A 313 -11.35 -3.32 -16.41
N LYS A 314 -10.70 -2.36 -17.07
CA LYS A 314 -10.02 -2.56 -18.36
C LYS A 314 -8.61 -3.15 -18.20
N MET A 315 -7.82 -2.61 -17.29
CA MET A 315 -6.37 -2.85 -17.25
C MET A 315 -5.95 -3.91 -16.24
N LYS A 316 -6.76 -4.16 -15.19
CA LYS A 316 -6.53 -5.17 -14.17
C LYS A 316 -5.18 -5.03 -13.45
N LEU A 317 -4.74 -3.79 -13.19
CA LEU A 317 -3.43 -3.53 -12.58
C LEU A 317 -3.37 -3.89 -11.09
N ILE A 318 -4.46 -3.71 -10.36
CA ILE A 318 -4.57 -4.13 -8.96
C ILE A 318 -4.59 -5.66 -8.89
N GLU A 319 -5.37 -6.32 -9.75
CA GLU A 319 -5.42 -7.78 -9.82
C GLU A 319 -4.05 -8.35 -10.18
N LEU A 320 -3.33 -7.75 -11.12
CA LEU A 320 -1.95 -8.10 -11.47
C LEU A 320 -1.01 -7.96 -10.26
N ALA A 321 -1.08 -6.83 -9.54
CA ALA A 321 -0.26 -6.59 -8.36
C ALA A 321 -0.51 -7.64 -7.26
N ILE A 322 -1.75 -7.98 -6.98
CA ILE A 322 -2.15 -9.00 -6.01
C ILE A 322 -1.61 -10.38 -6.43
N THR A 323 -1.79 -10.75 -7.70
CA THR A 323 -1.29 -12.02 -8.25
C THR A 323 0.23 -12.12 -8.09
N MET A 324 0.96 -11.08 -8.51
CA MET A 324 2.43 -11.04 -8.37
C MET A 324 2.87 -11.16 -6.91
N ALA A 325 2.15 -10.51 -5.98
CA ALA A 325 2.48 -10.57 -4.56
C ALA A 325 2.31 -11.99 -4.00
N TYR A 326 1.26 -12.71 -4.38
CA TYR A 326 1.06 -14.10 -3.96
C TYR A 326 2.09 -15.06 -4.57
N ASP A 327 2.42 -14.89 -5.85
CA ASP A 327 3.47 -15.68 -6.50
C ASP A 327 4.82 -15.52 -5.80
N ALA A 328 5.12 -14.30 -5.37
CA ALA A 328 6.34 -14.00 -4.61
C ALA A 328 6.24 -14.32 -3.12
N LYS A 329 5.06 -14.58 -2.57
CA LYS A 329 4.77 -14.67 -1.13
C LYS A 329 5.19 -13.39 -0.39
N ALA A 330 4.71 -12.25 -0.87
CA ALA A 330 4.98 -10.91 -0.38
C ALA A 330 3.69 -10.15 -0.09
N ASN A 331 3.75 -9.00 0.58
CA ASN A 331 2.60 -8.11 0.70
C ASN A 331 2.31 -7.40 -0.63
N TYR A 332 1.07 -6.97 -0.86
CA TYR A 332 0.67 -6.35 -2.12
C TYR A 332 1.49 -5.09 -2.46
N ALA A 333 1.80 -4.24 -1.47
CA ALA A 333 2.62 -3.05 -1.69
C ALA A 333 4.09 -3.36 -2.06
N ASP A 334 4.57 -4.57 -1.80
CA ASP A 334 5.94 -4.96 -2.13
C ASP A 334 6.20 -5.02 -3.64
N VAL A 335 5.14 -5.11 -4.45
CA VAL A 335 5.24 -5.10 -5.92
C VAL A 335 5.89 -3.82 -6.45
N PHE A 336 5.83 -2.72 -5.71
CA PHE A 336 6.51 -1.48 -6.10
C PHE A 336 8.04 -1.57 -5.96
N SER A 337 8.56 -2.51 -5.16
CA SER A 337 10.00 -2.74 -4.99
C SER A 337 10.46 -3.99 -5.74
N GLN A 338 11.04 -3.80 -6.91
CA GLN A 338 11.56 -4.91 -7.73
C GLN A 338 12.58 -5.76 -6.96
N VAL A 339 13.48 -5.13 -6.22
CA VAL A 339 14.49 -5.84 -5.40
C VAL A 339 13.81 -6.72 -4.35
N ARG A 340 12.77 -6.21 -3.68
CA ARG A 340 12.04 -6.96 -2.65
C ARG A 340 11.31 -8.17 -3.24
N MET A 341 10.69 -7.99 -4.39
CA MET A 341 10.03 -9.09 -5.11
C MET A 341 11.03 -10.20 -5.47
N TRP A 342 12.18 -9.86 -6.04
CA TRP A 342 13.21 -10.84 -6.34
C TRP A 342 13.79 -11.50 -5.08
N ASP A 343 14.06 -10.74 -4.03
CA ASP A 343 14.55 -11.27 -2.74
C ASP A 343 13.60 -12.37 -2.22
N THR A 344 12.29 -12.12 -2.26
CA THR A 344 11.30 -13.10 -1.76
C THR A 344 11.13 -14.31 -2.68
N ILE A 345 11.13 -14.12 -4.00
CA ILE A 345 11.08 -15.21 -4.98
C ILE A 345 12.30 -16.13 -4.82
N ILE A 346 13.51 -15.54 -4.78
CA ILE A 346 14.75 -16.30 -4.61
C ILE A 346 14.76 -17.02 -3.26
N TYR A 347 14.35 -16.35 -2.18
CA TYR A 347 14.25 -16.98 -0.86
C TYR A 347 13.35 -18.22 -0.89
N ASN A 348 12.14 -18.13 -1.45
CA ASN A 348 11.20 -19.26 -1.53
C ASN A 348 11.74 -20.39 -2.44
N TYR A 349 12.39 -20.03 -3.54
CA TYR A 349 13.02 -20.99 -4.44
C TYR A 349 14.14 -21.79 -3.76
N LEU A 350 15.02 -21.12 -3.02
CA LEU A 350 16.13 -21.74 -2.29
C LEU A 350 15.63 -22.55 -1.10
N LYS A 351 14.66 -22.04 -0.34
CA LYS A 351 14.05 -22.73 0.81
C LYS A 351 13.48 -24.09 0.42
N LYS A 352 12.80 -24.20 -0.73
CA LYS A 352 12.30 -25.50 -1.26
C LYS A 352 13.40 -26.53 -1.51
N ARG A 353 14.65 -26.07 -1.69
CA ARG A 353 15.84 -26.90 -1.94
C ARG A 353 16.68 -27.12 -0.69
N ASN A 354 16.21 -26.69 0.46
CA ASN A 354 16.97 -26.64 1.72
C ASN A 354 18.28 -25.85 1.61
N ILE A 355 18.32 -24.87 0.70
CA ILE A 355 19.45 -23.94 0.58
C ILE A 355 19.12 -22.69 1.41
N VAL A 356 20.00 -22.35 2.32
CA VAL A 356 19.85 -21.26 3.25
C VAL A 356 20.56 -20.01 2.73
N ILE A 357 19.83 -18.89 2.71
CA ILE A 357 20.39 -17.61 2.27
C ILE A 357 21.37 -17.05 3.29
N PRO A 358 22.43 -16.33 2.83
CA PRO A 358 23.35 -15.64 3.73
C PRO A 358 22.63 -14.48 4.44
N PRO A 359 23.14 -14.03 5.60
CA PRO A 359 22.65 -12.83 6.23
C PRO A 359 22.89 -11.64 5.30
N LYS A 360 21.99 -10.67 5.36
CA LYS A 360 22.18 -9.43 4.62
C LYS A 360 23.35 -8.65 5.22
N GLU A 361 24.36 -8.36 4.42
CA GLU A 361 25.45 -7.47 4.84
C GLU A 361 24.86 -6.09 5.18
N ARG A 362 25.10 -5.63 6.40
CA ARG A 362 24.81 -4.25 6.76
C ARG A 362 25.91 -3.40 6.16
N SER A 363 25.58 -2.59 5.15
CA SER A 363 26.52 -1.57 4.70
C SER A 363 26.83 -0.65 5.89
N ASP A 364 28.10 -0.52 6.24
CA ASP A 364 28.54 0.51 7.17
C ASP A 364 27.98 1.85 6.70
N LYS A 365 27.36 2.60 7.61
CA LYS A 365 26.73 3.92 7.31
C LYS A 365 27.72 4.96 6.76
N ASP A 366 29.03 4.64 6.72
CA ASP A 366 30.10 5.47 6.18
C ASP A 366 30.45 5.21 4.72
N SER A 367 29.95 4.16 4.08
CA SER A 367 30.04 4.04 2.63
C SER A 367 29.04 4.96 2.00
N LYS A 368 29.51 6.08 1.42
CA LYS A 368 28.70 6.97 0.58
C LYS A 368 27.94 6.10 -0.42
N SER A 369 26.63 5.96 -0.24
CA SER A 369 25.79 5.23 -1.17
C SER A 369 25.85 5.96 -2.51
N VAL A 370 26.56 5.40 -3.46
CA VAL A 370 26.49 5.82 -4.85
C VAL A 370 25.19 5.27 -5.40
N SER A 371 24.16 6.10 -5.38
CA SER A 371 22.90 5.78 -6.05
C SER A 371 23.13 5.91 -7.56
N TYR A 372 23.26 4.80 -8.24
CA TYR A 372 23.20 4.79 -9.70
C TYR A 372 21.74 4.95 -10.13
N THR A 373 21.34 6.19 -10.36
CA THR A 373 19.97 6.50 -10.78
C THR A 373 19.74 6.34 -12.30
N HIS A 374 20.79 6.07 -13.09
CA HIS A 374 20.65 5.83 -14.52
C HIS A 374 21.65 4.77 -15.00
N LEU A 375 21.16 3.60 -15.34
CA LEU A 375 21.79 2.72 -16.32
C LEU A 375 21.44 3.28 -17.71
N THR A 376 22.28 4.16 -18.24
CA THR A 376 22.27 4.44 -19.68
C THR A 376 22.90 3.24 -20.36
N LEU A 377 22.11 2.47 -21.09
CA LEU A 377 22.64 1.53 -22.07
C LEU A 377 23.48 2.33 -23.09
N PRO A 378 24.71 1.91 -23.39
CA PRO A 378 25.51 2.57 -24.44
C PRO A 378 24.80 2.35 -25.76
N THR A 379 24.27 3.41 -26.34
CA THR A 379 23.86 3.45 -27.75
C THR A 379 25.12 3.63 -28.62
N THR A 380 25.78 2.55 -28.95
CA THR A 380 26.70 2.51 -30.10
C THR A 380 25.97 1.88 -31.26
N TYR A 381 25.33 2.70 -32.06
CA TYR A 381 25.11 2.38 -33.45
C TYR A 381 26.35 2.88 -34.20
N THR A 382 27.19 1.97 -34.63
CA THR A 382 28.12 2.22 -35.75
C THR A 382 27.46 1.73 -37.02
N VAL A 383 27.50 2.57 -38.03
CA VAL A 383 27.04 2.46 -39.42
C VAL A 383 27.40 1.12 -40.08
#